data_434dafbf5f0123b8c2bd1979fa18ce19
#
_entry.id   434dafbf5f0123b8c2bd1979fa18ce19
#
_cell.length_a   1.000
_cell.length_b   1.000
_cell.length_c   1.000
_cell.angle_alpha   90.00
_cell.angle_beta   90.00
_cell.angle_gamma   90.00
#
_symmetry.space_group_name_H-M   'P 1'
#
loop_
_entity.id
_entity.type
_entity.pdbx_description
1 polymer ?
#
loop_
_entity_poly.entity_id
_entity_poly.type
_entity_poly.pdbx_seq_one_letter_code
_entity_poly.pdbx_strand_id
1 'polypeptide(L)'
;MIIIQLKGGLGNQMFQYALYRELLHRGKEVKIDDVTGFEHDKLRIPVLDRFGIEYEKATHEEVVAITDSKMDIFSRIRRKLTGRKTKEIVEVEGIFDPQILELDEAYLVGYWQSDKYFTSPEVIEHLQETFSKRPQEIMHDSVSWTTLQQIECCESVSIHVRRTDYLDAEHIKIHNLCSETYYKNAISMVRQKHPNAVFFIFTDDKEWCKEHFKGHNFINVELQEGEFTDVADMLLMSRCKHHIIANSSFSWWSAWIGDTPEKMVIAPAKWINNRKMDDIYTERMTKVAI
;
A
#
# COMPACT_ATOMS: atom_id res chain seq x y z
N MET A 1 0.11 11.22 -23.51
CA MET A 1 -0.37 10.00 -22.81
C MET A 1 0.67 9.54 -21.82
N ILE A 2 0.27 9.25 -20.59
CA ILE A 2 1.09 8.68 -19.53
C ILE A 2 0.64 7.23 -19.32
N ILE A 3 1.58 6.30 -19.13
CA ILE A 3 1.25 4.92 -18.76
C ILE A 3 1.91 4.62 -17.44
N ILE A 4 1.13 4.13 -16.46
CA ILE A 4 1.63 3.69 -15.16
C ILE A 4 1.71 2.17 -15.15
N GLN A 5 2.90 1.62 -14.89
CA GLN A 5 3.07 0.19 -14.68
C GLN A 5 2.50 -0.22 -13.33
N LEU A 6 1.48 -1.08 -13.34
CA LEU A 6 0.94 -1.69 -12.13
C LEU A 6 1.82 -2.87 -11.70
N LYS A 7 2.23 -2.91 -10.43
CA LYS A 7 3.11 -3.95 -9.89
C LYS A 7 3.03 -4.07 -8.38
N GLY A 8 3.50 -5.20 -7.85
CA GLY A 8 3.57 -5.44 -6.42
C GLY A 8 2.23 -5.85 -5.79
N GLY A 9 2.17 -5.88 -4.47
CA GLY A 9 0.97 -6.25 -3.71
C GLY A 9 -0.08 -5.14 -3.64
N LEU A 10 -1.23 -5.44 -3.02
CA LEU A 10 -2.41 -4.59 -2.95
C LEU A 10 -2.08 -3.14 -2.57
N GLY A 11 -1.38 -2.90 -1.47
CA GLY A 11 -1.07 -1.53 -1.03
C GLY A 11 -0.18 -0.76 -2.02
N ASN A 12 0.68 -1.43 -2.79
CA ASN A 12 1.47 -0.78 -3.84
C ASN A 12 0.59 -0.40 -5.04
N GLN A 13 -0.31 -1.30 -5.44
CA GLN A 13 -1.26 -1.03 -6.52
C GLN A 13 -2.20 0.13 -6.17
N MET A 14 -2.58 0.28 -4.89
CA MET A 14 -3.38 1.40 -4.42
C MET A 14 -2.65 2.75 -4.58
N PHE A 15 -1.35 2.83 -4.31
CA PHE A 15 -0.56 4.04 -4.55
C PHE A 15 -0.47 4.37 -6.04
N GLN A 16 -0.25 3.37 -6.89
CA GLN A 16 -0.22 3.53 -8.33
C GLN A 16 -1.57 4.00 -8.87
N TYR A 17 -2.67 3.48 -8.34
CA TYR A 17 -4.02 3.94 -8.67
C TYR A 17 -4.29 5.36 -8.16
N ALA A 18 -3.80 5.72 -6.98
CA ALA A 18 -3.95 7.08 -6.47
C ALA A 18 -3.25 8.11 -7.36
N LEU A 19 -2.02 7.82 -7.83
CA LEU A 19 -1.33 8.63 -8.83
C LEU A 19 -2.10 8.69 -10.16
N TYR A 20 -2.65 7.56 -10.63
CA TYR A 20 -3.51 7.50 -11.82
C TYR A 20 -4.70 8.45 -11.70
N ARG A 21 -5.38 8.45 -10.56
CA ARG A 21 -6.53 9.33 -10.31
C ARG A 21 -6.16 10.81 -10.25
N GLU A 22 -5.03 11.13 -9.62
CA GLU A 22 -4.53 12.51 -9.55
C GLU A 22 -4.16 13.05 -10.93
N LEU A 23 -3.46 12.26 -11.74
CA LEU A 23 -3.10 12.67 -13.09
C LEU A 23 -4.34 12.84 -13.99
N LEU A 24 -5.34 11.96 -13.89
CA LEU A 24 -6.62 12.14 -14.57
C LEU A 24 -7.34 13.42 -14.14
N HIS A 25 -7.39 13.70 -12.81
CA HIS A 25 -7.99 14.92 -12.27
C HIS A 25 -7.31 16.18 -12.81
N ARG A 26 -5.99 16.12 -13.04
CA ARG A 26 -5.21 17.19 -13.70
C ARG A 26 -5.44 17.29 -15.22
N GLY A 27 -6.35 16.51 -15.78
CA GLY A 27 -6.68 16.52 -17.21
C GLY A 27 -5.64 15.82 -18.09
N LYS A 28 -4.77 14.97 -17.52
CA LYS A 28 -3.82 14.17 -18.30
C LYS A 28 -4.50 12.95 -18.92
N GLU A 29 -4.04 12.53 -20.10
CA GLU A 29 -4.40 11.24 -20.69
C GLU A 29 -3.54 10.15 -20.03
N VAL A 30 -4.15 9.26 -19.24
CA VAL A 30 -3.44 8.28 -18.42
C VAL A 30 -4.04 6.90 -18.59
N LYS A 31 -3.19 5.88 -18.70
CA LYS A 31 -3.55 4.47 -18.77
C LYS A 31 -2.74 3.65 -17.77
N ILE A 32 -3.22 2.46 -17.43
CA ILE A 32 -2.51 1.49 -16.59
C ILE A 32 -2.06 0.30 -17.46
N ASP A 33 -0.79 -0.06 -17.34
CA ASP A 33 -0.25 -1.33 -17.81
C ASP A 33 -0.28 -2.32 -16.65
N ASP A 34 -1.27 -3.21 -16.65
CA ASP A 34 -1.49 -4.25 -15.64
C ASP A 34 -0.91 -5.63 -16.05
N VAL A 35 -0.01 -5.64 -17.02
CA VAL A 35 0.60 -6.86 -17.58
C VAL A 35 2.09 -6.93 -17.25
N THR A 36 2.88 -5.97 -17.73
CA THR A 36 4.35 -6.10 -17.73
C THR A 36 4.95 -6.14 -16.32
N GLY A 37 4.32 -5.48 -15.34
CA GLY A 37 4.78 -5.50 -13.95
C GLY A 37 4.63 -6.85 -13.23
N PHE A 38 3.86 -7.77 -13.82
CA PHE A 38 3.58 -9.11 -13.27
C PHE A 38 4.17 -10.26 -14.10
N GLU A 39 4.76 -10.00 -15.29
CA GLU A 39 5.30 -11.05 -16.16
C GLU A 39 6.30 -11.98 -15.46
N HIS A 40 7.04 -11.48 -14.50
CA HIS A 40 8.06 -12.21 -13.74
C HIS A 40 7.72 -12.39 -12.27
N ASP A 41 6.60 -11.85 -11.79
CA ASP A 41 6.12 -12.02 -10.41
C ASP A 41 5.21 -13.25 -10.33
N LYS A 42 5.68 -14.30 -9.67
CA LYS A 42 4.91 -15.55 -9.52
C LYS A 42 3.89 -15.51 -8.37
N LEU A 43 3.96 -14.48 -7.54
CA LEU A 43 3.19 -14.39 -6.30
C LEU A 43 2.06 -13.36 -6.37
N ARG A 44 2.16 -12.40 -7.29
CA ARG A 44 1.27 -11.23 -7.31
C ARG A 44 0.61 -11.09 -8.67
N ILE A 45 -0.62 -10.59 -8.62
CA ILE A 45 -1.48 -10.33 -9.79
C ILE A 45 -2.13 -8.95 -9.61
N PRO A 46 -2.73 -8.37 -10.66
CA PRO A 46 -3.63 -7.23 -10.51
C PRO A 46 -4.79 -7.59 -9.58
N VAL A 47 -5.10 -6.71 -8.58
CA VAL A 47 -6.13 -6.96 -7.56
C VAL A 47 -6.99 -5.73 -7.25
N LEU A 48 -6.88 -4.66 -8.02
CA LEU A 48 -7.68 -3.45 -7.82
C LEU A 48 -9.17 -3.68 -8.10
N ASP A 49 -9.52 -4.64 -8.94
CA ASP A 49 -10.88 -5.10 -9.23
C ASP A 49 -11.61 -5.60 -7.99
N ARG A 50 -10.89 -6.07 -6.96
CA ARG A 50 -11.46 -6.45 -5.66
C ARG A 50 -12.18 -5.30 -4.95
N PHE A 51 -11.80 -4.05 -5.25
CA PHE A 51 -12.53 -2.85 -4.82
C PHE A 51 -13.59 -2.39 -5.84
N GLY A 52 -13.84 -3.14 -6.90
CA GLY A 52 -14.71 -2.75 -8.01
C GLY A 52 -14.14 -1.60 -8.84
N ILE A 53 -12.80 -1.47 -8.86
CA ILE A 53 -12.10 -0.43 -9.59
C ILE A 53 -11.95 -0.83 -11.06
N GLU A 54 -12.40 0.06 -11.93
CA GLU A 54 -12.15 0.01 -13.36
C GLU A 54 -11.16 1.14 -13.75
N TYR A 55 -10.27 0.85 -14.68
CA TYR A 55 -9.30 1.81 -15.21
C TYR A 55 -9.07 1.57 -16.70
N GLU A 56 -8.59 2.60 -17.40
CA GLU A 56 -8.23 2.48 -18.81
C GLU A 56 -6.90 1.73 -18.93
N LYS A 57 -6.92 0.60 -19.67
CA LYS A 57 -5.76 -0.26 -19.85
C LYS A 57 -4.94 0.20 -21.05
N ALA A 58 -3.63 0.23 -20.87
CA ALA A 58 -2.70 0.43 -21.98
C ALA A 58 -2.64 -0.82 -22.86
N THR A 59 -2.63 -0.65 -24.16
CA THR A 59 -2.40 -1.75 -25.09
C THR A 59 -0.92 -2.11 -25.14
N HIS A 60 -0.62 -3.33 -25.57
CA HIS A 60 0.78 -3.75 -25.76
C HIS A 60 1.52 -2.84 -26.75
N GLU A 61 0.85 -2.40 -27.82
CA GLU A 61 1.42 -1.49 -28.81
C GLU A 61 1.79 -0.13 -28.21
N GLU A 62 0.95 0.42 -27.36
CA GLU A 62 1.21 1.69 -26.65
C GLU A 62 2.41 1.56 -25.72
N VAL A 63 2.47 0.47 -24.93
CA VAL A 63 3.62 0.18 -24.05
C VAL A 63 4.91 0.04 -24.85
N VAL A 64 4.88 -0.75 -25.93
CA VAL A 64 6.05 -0.93 -26.82
C VAL A 64 6.49 0.38 -27.47
N ALA A 65 5.55 1.24 -27.86
CA ALA A 65 5.84 2.51 -28.48
C ALA A 65 6.53 3.48 -27.51
N ILE A 66 5.95 3.66 -26.31
CA ILE A 66 6.46 4.63 -25.32
C ILE A 66 7.79 4.18 -24.69
N THR A 67 7.99 2.88 -24.53
CA THR A 67 9.23 2.29 -24.00
C THR A 67 10.30 2.08 -25.09
N ASP A 68 9.99 2.31 -26.36
CA ASP A 68 10.87 2.03 -27.50
C ASP A 68 11.41 0.58 -27.48
N SER A 69 10.54 -0.39 -27.16
CA SER A 69 10.92 -1.80 -26.97
C SER A 69 10.59 -2.70 -28.18
N LYS A 70 10.11 -2.14 -29.32
CA LYS A 70 9.73 -2.89 -30.51
C LYS A 70 10.86 -3.79 -31.00
N MET A 71 10.57 -5.09 -31.22
CA MET A 71 11.59 -6.11 -31.48
C MET A 71 11.89 -6.35 -32.97
N ASP A 72 11.27 -5.60 -33.90
CA ASP A 72 11.54 -5.73 -35.32
C ASP A 72 12.97 -5.28 -35.71
N ILE A 73 13.45 -5.76 -36.86
CA ILE A 73 14.83 -5.55 -37.33
C ILE A 73 15.13 -4.06 -37.51
N PHE A 74 14.19 -3.29 -38.06
CA PHE A 74 14.41 -1.86 -38.33
C PHE A 74 14.54 -1.07 -37.02
N SER A 75 13.68 -1.33 -36.03
CA SER A 75 13.75 -0.72 -34.70
C SER A 75 15.04 -1.09 -33.97
N ARG A 76 15.52 -2.34 -34.09
CA ARG A 76 16.79 -2.79 -33.51
C ARG A 76 17.99 -2.07 -34.17
N ILE A 77 18.02 -1.96 -35.51
CA ILE A 77 19.06 -1.22 -36.22
C ILE A 77 19.03 0.28 -35.85
N ARG A 78 17.85 0.90 -35.84
CA ARG A 78 17.70 2.31 -35.44
C ARG A 78 18.24 2.54 -34.01
N ARG A 79 17.83 1.71 -33.01
CA ARG A 79 18.34 1.81 -31.64
C ARG A 79 19.86 1.67 -31.56
N LYS A 80 20.44 0.80 -32.38
CA LYS A 80 21.90 0.62 -32.44
C LYS A 80 22.61 1.87 -32.97
N LEU A 81 21.98 2.62 -33.88
CA LEU A 81 22.55 3.83 -34.51
C LEU A 81 22.29 5.10 -33.69
N THR A 82 21.09 5.26 -33.14
CA THR A 82 20.62 6.51 -32.51
C THR A 82 20.33 6.41 -31.01
N GLY A 83 20.54 5.23 -30.42
CA GLY A 83 20.15 4.95 -29.04
C GLY A 83 18.66 4.64 -28.86
N ARG A 84 18.28 4.23 -27.67
CA ARG A 84 16.88 3.99 -27.25
C ARG A 84 16.22 5.34 -26.94
N LYS A 85 15.05 5.56 -27.50
CA LYS A 85 14.24 6.79 -27.28
C LYS A 85 13.06 6.48 -26.34
N THR A 86 13.37 5.87 -25.21
CA THR A 86 12.35 5.56 -24.21
C THR A 86 11.89 6.81 -23.45
N LYS A 87 10.62 6.83 -23.08
CA LYS A 87 10.02 7.79 -22.14
C LYS A 87 9.84 7.16 -20.75
N GLU A 88 10.54 6.07 -20.49
CA GLU A 88 10.50 5.38 -19.21
C GLU A 88 11.16 6.21 -18.12
N ILE A 89 10.43 6.40 -17.03
CA ILE A 89 10.89 7.06 -15.79
C ILE A 89 10.75 6.05 -14.67
N VAL A 90 11.89 5.71 -14.08
CA VAL A 90 11.93 4.81 -12.92
C VAL A 90 11.96 5.65 -11.64
N GLU A 91 11.05 5.37 -10.73
CA GLU A 91 10.95 6.05 -9.45
C GLU A 91 12.26 5.93 -8.66
N VAL A 92 12.68 7.02 -8.06
CA VAL A 92 13.64 6.99 -6.96
C VAL A 92 12.83 6.77 -5.68
N GLU A 93 12.62 5.49 -5.32
CA GLU A 93 11.76 5.11 -4.21
C GLU A 93 12.02 5.91 -2.93
N GLY A 94 10.95 6.38 -2.30
CA GLY A 94 10.98 7.14 -1.05
C GLY A 94 11.26 8.62 -1.20
N ILE A 95 11.36 9.13 -2.44
CA ILE A 95 11.54 10.55 -2.74
C ILE A 95 10.37 10.99 -3.63
N PHE A 96 9.63 11.99 -3.16
CA PHE A 96 8.59 12.64 -3.96
C PHE A 96 9.22 13.53 -5.03
N ASP A 97 8.87 13.30 -6.29
CA ASP A 97 9.25 14.15 -7.41
C ASP A 97 8.01 14.87 -7.96
N PRO A 98 7.86 16.18 -7.71
CA PRO A 98 6.71 16.93 -8.19
C PRO A 98 6.64 17.02 -9.72
N GLN A 99 7.74 16.80 -10.43
CA GLN A 99 7.77 16.85 -11.90
C GLN A 99 6.91 15.74 -12.52
N ILE A 100 6.73 14.63 -11.82
CA ILE A 100 5.87 13.52 -12.28
C ILE A 100 4.44 14.00 -12.54
N LEU A 101 3.94 14.92 -11.73
CA LEU A 101 2.58 15.46 -11.84
C LEU A 101 2.40 16.44 -13.02
N GLU A 102 3.50 16.91 -13.59
CA GLU A 102 3.50 17.88 -14.71
C GLU A 102 3.74 17.22 -16.09
N LEU A 103 4.05 15.94 -16.11
CA LEU A 103 4.34 15.22 -17.36
C LEU A 103 3.11 15.12 -18.25
N ASP A 104 3.36 15.11 -19.57
CA ASP A 104 2.34 14.83 -20.58
C ASP A 104 2.57 13.50 -21.31
N GLU A 105 3.80 12.98 -21.26
CA GLU A 105 4.18 11.73 -21.90
C GLU A 105 5.26 11.02 -21.10
N ALA A 106 4.93 9.84 -20.55
CA ALA A 106 5.86 9.00 -19.80
C ALA A 106 5.35 7.56 -19.65
N TYR A 107 6.28 6.64 -19.46
CA TYR A 107 6.02 5.31 -18.91
C TYR A 107 6.60 5.25 -17.49
N LEU A 108 5.72 5.22 -16.48
CA LEU A 108 6.09 5.37 -15.07
C LEU A 108 6.28 4.00 -14.42
N VAL A 109 7.49 3.72 -13.95
CA VAL A 109 7.88 2.48 -13.28
C VAL A 109 8.23 2.77 -11.82
N GLY A 110 7.37 2.36 -10.90
CA GLY A 110 7.57 2.60 -9.47
C GLY A 110 6.36 2.26 -8.64
N TYR A 111 6.48 2.47 -7.33
CA TYR A 111 5.38 2.29 -6.37
C TYR A 111 4.68 3.61 -6.02
N TRP A 112 5.38 4.73 -6.13
CA TRP A 112 4.87 6.10 -5.89
C TRP A 112 4.30 6.27 -4.49
N GLN A 113 5.01 5.71 -3.50
CA GLN A 113 4.57 5.58 -2.11
C GLN A 113 4.66 6.89 -1.33
N SER A 114 3.84 7.86 -1.70
CA SER A 114 3.67 9.11 -0.95
C SER A 114 2.30 9.71 -1.20
N ASP A 115 1.66 10.25 -0.16
CA ASP A 115 0.40 11.02 -0.27
C ASP A 115 0.57 12.34 -1.03
N LYS A 116 1.82 12.80 -1.19
CA LYS A 116 2.14 13.98 -2.00
C LYS A 116 1.83 13.82 -3.49
N TYR A 117 1.66 12.58 -3.97
CA TYR A 117 1.26 12.30 -5.35
C TYR A 117 -0.26 12.41 -5.59
N PHE A 118 -1.08 12.57 -4.56
CA PHE A 118 -2.53 12.68 -4.68
C PHE A 118 -3.08 13.65 -3.61
N THR A 119 -3.02 14.92 -3.91
CA THR A 119 -3.35 16.00 -2.97
C THR A 119 -4.65 16.73 -3.30
N SER A 120 -5.25 16.47 -4.45
CA SER A 120 -6.52 17.08 -4.85
C SER A 120 -7.67 16.57 -3.96
N PRO A 121 -8.46 17.46 -3.34
CA PRO A 121 -9.53 17.06 -2.42
C PRO A 121 -10.52 16.05 -3.03
N GLU A 122 -10.87 16.23 -4.29
CA GLU A 122 -11.79 15.36 -5.01
C GLU A 122 -11.20 13.96 -5.24
N VAL A 123 -9.88 13.88 -5.43
CA VAL A 123 -9.18 12.60 -5.53
C VAL A 123 -9.11 11.92 -4.17
N ILE A 124 -8.80 12.65 -3.10
CA ILE A 124 -8.79 12.13 -1.73
C ILE A 124 -10.17 11.57 -1.36
N GLU A 125 -11.24 12.33 -1.60
CA GLU A 125 -12.61 11.89 -1.34
C GLU A 125 -12.95 10.62 -2.13
N HIS A 126 -12.64 10.61 -3.43
CA HIS A 126 -12.84 9.43 -4.29
C HIS A 126 -12.09 8.19 -3.77
N LEU A 127 -10.81 8.33 -3.37
CA LEU A 127 -10.01 7.22 -2.85
C LEU A 127 -10.56 6.71 -1.51
N GLN A 128 -10.91 7.62 -0.60
CA GLN A 128 -11.52 7.26 0.68
C GLN A 128 -12.84 6.50 0.46
N GLU A 129 -13.71 7.01 -0.39
CA GLU A 129 -14.95 6.31 -0.74
C GLU A 129 -14.66 4.95 -1.36
N THR A 130 -13.78 4.86 -2.35
CA THR A 130 -13.51 3.64 -3.10
C THR A 130 -12.92 2.55 -2.20
N PHE A 131 -11.95 2.90 -1.37
CA PHE A 131 -11.25 1.94 -0.53
C PHE A 131 -11.97 1.62 0.79
N SER A 132 -12.96 2.42 1.20
CA SER A 132 -13.79 2.14 2.38
C SER A 132 -15.12 1.43 2.06
N LYS A 133 -15.48 1.31 0.77
CA LYS A 133 -16.75 0.73 0.33
C LYS A 133 -16.79 -0.78 0.51
N ARG A 134 -18.00 -1.24 0.83
CA ARG A 134 -18.55 -2.59 0.70
C ARG A 134 -18.11 -3.64 1.72
N PRO A 135 -18.19 -3.36 3.04
CA PRO A 135 -18.08 -4.44 4.02
C PRO A 135 -19.01 -5.62 3.72
N GLN A 136 -20.23 -5.35 3.20
CA GLN A 136 -21.24 -6.36 2.94
C GLN A 136 -20.89 -7.31 1.78
N GLU A 137 -20.16 -6.84 0.78
CA GLU A 137 -19.78 -7.66 -0.38
C GLU A 137 -18.48 -8.43 -0.14
N ILE A 138 -17.61 -7.92 0.73
CA ILE A 138 -16.29 -8.43 1.02
C ILE A 138 -16.27 -9.31 2.26
N MET A 139 -17.04 -8.94 3.28
CA MET A 139 -17.17 -9.71 4.53
C MET A 139 -18.29 -10.74 4.42
N HIS A 140 -18.01 -11.86 3.78
CA HIS A 140 -19.01 -12.92 3.56
C HIS A 140 -19.17 -13.87 4.74
N ASP A 141 -18.26 -13.83 5.71
CA ASP A 141 -18.25 -14.77 6.83
C ASP A 141 -18.63 -14.13 8.16
N SER A 142 -19.13 -14.96 9.07
CA SER A 142 -19.56 -14.53 10.40
C SER A 142 -18.41 -14.03 11.29
N VAL A 143 -17.18 -14.48 11.01
CA VAL A 143 -16.00 -14.10 11.78
C VAL A 143 -15.63 -12.65 11.50
N SER A 144 -15.61 -12.27 10.21
CA SER A 144 -15.35 -10.89 9.77
C SER A 144 -16.37 -9.92 10.36
N TRP A 145 -17.68 -10.26 10.33
CA TRP A 145 -18.73 -9.44 10.94
C TRP A 145 -18.60 -9.32 12.46
N THR A 146 -18.32 -10.42 13.15
CA THR A 146 -18.13 -10.39 14.60
C THR A 146 -16.92 -9.53 14.97
N THR A 147 -15.83 -9.66 14.23
CA THR A 147 -14.63 -8.85 14.43
C THR A 147 -14.91 -7.37 14.21
N LEU A 148 -15.65 -7.01 13.14
CA LEU A 148 -16.05 -5.63 12.88
C LEU A 148 -16.84 -5.04 14.04
N GLN A 149 -17.85 -5.76 14.54
CA GLN A 149 -18.64 -5.32 15.69
C GLN A 149 -17.79 -5.12 16.94
N GLN A 150 -16.81 -6.01 17.21
CA GLN A 150 -15.88 -5.85 18.33
C GLN A 150 -15.01 -4.59 18.16
N ILE A 151 -14.50 -4.32 16.96
CA ILE A 151 -13.72 -3.13 16.63
C ILE A 151 -14.53 -1.86 16.89
N GLU A 152 -15.77 -1.81 16.43
CA GLU A 152 -16.63 -0.63 16.53
C GLU A 152 -17.12 -0.36 17.97
N CYS A 153 -17.23 -1.40 18.83
CA CYS A 153 -17.73 -1.29 20.20
C CYS A 153 -16.69 -0.86 21.24
N CYS A 154 -15.42 -0.72 20.89
CA CYS A 154 -14.35 -0.45 21.87
C CYS A 154 -13.40 0.67 21.43
N GLU A 155 -12.41 0.95 22.28
CA GLU A 155 -11.26 1.80 21.93
C GLU A 155 -10.25 0.96 21.16
N SER A 156 -10.53 0.74 19.88
CA SER A 156 -9.84 -0.21 19.03
C SER A 156 -8.55 0.33 18.44
N VAL A 157 -7.52 -0.50 18.43
CA VAL A 157 -6.20 -0.23 17.85
C VAL A 157 -5.81 -1.38 16.95
N SER A 158 -5.56 -1.14 15.68
CA SER A 158 -4.97 -2.16 14.82
C SER A 158 -3.47 -2.26 15.07
N ILE A 159 -2.94 -3.48 15.18
CA ILE A 159 -1.51 -3.77 15.12
C ILE A 159 -1.28 -4.61 13.87
N HIS A 160 -0.48 -4.10 12.95
CA HIS A 160 -0.04 -4.87 11.80
C HIS A 160 1.37 -5.42 12.03
N VAL A 161 1.52 -6.74 11.89
CA VAL A 161 2.80 -7.43 12.01
C VAL A 161 3.09 -8.12 10.67
N ARG A 162 4.19 -7.72 10.02
CA ARG A 162 4.64 -8.28 8.75
C ARG A 162 6.03 -8.88 8.92
N ARG A 163 6.17 -10.20 8.75
CA ARG A 163 7.40 -10.92 9.06
C ARG A 163 7.78 -11.98 8.04
N THR A 164 6.83 -12.79 7.55
CA THR A 164 7.14 -14.03 6.85
C THR A 164 7.95 -13.84 5.57
N ASP A 165 7.55 -12.97 4.67
CA ASP A 165 8.29 -12.67 3.44
C ASP A 165 9.54 -11.80 3.68
N TYR A 166 9.64 -11.13 4.84
CA TYR A 166 10.81 -10.34 5.24
C TYR A 166 11.91 -11.19 5.91
N LEU A 167 11.63 -12.41 6.32
CA LEU A 167 12.61 -13.33 6.91
C LEU A 167 13.47 -14.03 5.86
N ASP A 168 13.12 -13.95 4.58
CA ASP A 168 13.96 -14.46 3.50
C ASP A 168 15.31 -13.72 3.47
N ALA A 169 16.40 -14.46 3.23
CA ALA A 169 17.78 -13.98 3.31
C ALA A 169 18.11 -12.81 2.38
N GLU A 170 17.37 -12.62 1.30
CA GLU A 170 17.52 -11.46 0.40
C GLU A 170 16.67 -10.28 0.87
N HIS A 171 15.43 -10.53 1.31
CA HIS A 171 14.51 -9.49 1.76
C HIS A 171 14.90 -8.87 3.09
N ILE A 172 15.46 -9.63 4.04
CA ILE A 172 15.90 -9.12 5.34
C ILE A 172 16.99 -8.03 5.23
N LYS A 173 17.77 -8.04 4.14
CA LYS A 173 18.79 -7.01 3.89
C LYS A 173 18.19 -5.67 3.47
N ILE A 174 17.02 -5.71 2.87
CA ILE A 174 16.31 -4.54 2.31
C ILE A 174 15.25 -4.07 3.28
N HIS A 175 14.39 -4.98 3.72
CA HIS A 175 13.27 -4.69 4.60
C HIS A 175 13.68 -4.79 6.06
N ASN A 176 13.28 -3.80 6.81
CA ASN A 176 13.52 -3.75 8.23
C ASN A 176 12.36 -4.46 8.95
N LEU A 177 12.67 -5.41 9.82
CA LEU A 177 11.64 -6.01 10.66
C LEU A 177 11.32 -5.08 11.82
N CYS A 178 10.04 -4.75 11.98
CA CYS A 178 9.58 -4.10 13.19
C CYS A 178 9.87 -4.99 14.40
N SER A 179 10.75 -4.53 15.29
CA SER A 179 11.21 -5.30 16.44
C SER A 179 10.14 -5.41 17.52
N GLU A 180 10.31 -6.35 18.45
CA GLU A 180 9.49 -6.42 19.65
C GLU A 180 9.52 -5.09 20.44
N THR A 181 10.67 -4.42 20.48
CA THR A 181 10.85 -3.13 21.15
C THR A 181 9.98 -2.05 20.50
N TYR A 182 9.91 -2.02 19.16
CA TYR A 182 9.01 -1.12 18.43
C TYR A 182 7.56 -1.28 18.89
N TYR A 183 7.04 -2.51 18.85
CA TYR A 183 5.65 -2.77 19.26
C TYR A 183 5.40 -2.45 20.73
N LYS A 184 6.32 -2.79 21.64
CA LYS A 184 6.22 -2.43 23.07
C LYS A 184 6.14 -0.93 23.29
N ASN A 185 7.00 -0.17 22.63
CA ASN A 185 7.00 1.29 22.72
C ASN A 185 5.72 1.88 22.15
N ALA A 186 5.29 1.44 20.97
CA ALA A 186 4.06 1.88 20.33
C ALA A 186 2.82 1.60 21.19
N ILE A 187 2.68 0.39 21.72
CA ILE A 187 1.61 0.01 22.63
C ILE A 187 1.62 0.88 23.90
N SER A 188 2.81 1.13 24.48
CA SER A 188 2.94 2.00 25.66
C SER A 188 2.44 3.42 25.37
N MET A 189 2.77 3.98 24.21
CA MET A 189 2.30 5.32 23.80
C MET A 189 0.78 5.37 23.65
N VAL A 190 0.18 4.34 23.06
CA VAL A 190 -1.29 4.26 22.97
C VAL A 190 -1.90 4.18 24.37
N ARG A 191 -1.42 3.27 25.24
CA ARG A 191 -1.97 3.08 26.58
C ARG A 191 -1.88 4.31 27.48
N GLN A 192 -0.90 5.17 27.28
CA GLN A 192 -0.79 6.44 27.99
C GLN A 192 -1.97 7.37 27.72
N LYS A 193 -2.49 7.37 26.50
CA LYS A 193 -3.64 8.20 26.09
C LYS A 193 -4.97 7.45 26.18
N HIS A 194 -4.94 6.17 25.90
CA HIS A 194 -6.10 5.26 25.80
C HIS A 194 -5.89 4.02 26.69
N PRO A 195 -6.02 4.14 28.05
CA PRO A 195 -5.71 3.05 28.97
C PRO A 195 -6.58 1.78 28.78
N ASN A 196 -7.78 1.96 28.20
CA ASN A 196 -8.72 0.87 27.93
C ASN A 196 -8.66 0.35 26.50
N ALA A 197 -7.59 0.67 25.75
CA ALA A 197 -7.44 0.25 24.37
C ALA A 197 -7.43 -1.27 24.21
N VAL A 198 -8.15 -1.76 23.20
CA VAL A 198 -8.16 -3.16 22.75
C VAL A 198 -7.40 -3.24 21.43
N PHE A 199 -6.43 -4.13 21.37
CA PHE A 199 -5.51 -4.27 20.26
C PHE A 199 -5.91 -5.45 19.38
N PHE A 200 -6.24 -5.18 18.12
CA PHE A 200 -6.56 -6.15 17.10
C PHE A 200 -5.32 -6.41 16.25
N ILE A 201 -4.84 -7.65 16.24
CA ILE A 201 -3.58 -8.03 15.61
C ILE A 201 -3.87 -8.66 14.26
N PHE A 202 -3.30 -8.07 13.22
CA PHE A 202 -3.33 -8.53 11.83
C PHE A 202 -1.92 -8.95 11.44
N THR A 203 -1.72 -10.20 11.07
CA THR A 203 -0.37 -10.74 10.90
C THR A 203 -0.30 -11.90 9.91
N ASP A 204 0.84 -12.01 9.25
CA ASP A 204 1.27 -13.18 8.49
C ASP A 204 2.10 -14.18 9.35
N ASP A 205 2.45 -13.84 10.62
CA ASP A 205 3.20 -14.69 11.57
C ASP A 205 2.41 -14.86 12.89
N LYS A 206 1.41 -15.74 12.85
CA LYS A 206 0.47 -15.96 13.98
C LYS A 206 1.18 -16.47 15.24
N GLU A 207 2.15 -17.35 15.09
CA GLU A 207 2.84 -17.96 16.23
C GLU A 207 3.69 -16.92 16.97
N TRP A 208 4.42 -16.10 16.24
CA TRP A 208 5.17 -15.01 16.85
C TRP A 208 4.24 -14.03 17.59
N CYS A 209 3.11 -13.69 17.02
CA CYS A 209 2.15 -12.79 17.66
C CYS A 209 1.55 -13.38 18.94
N LYS A 210 1.17 -14.65 18.94
CA LYS A 210 0.68 -15.35 20.15
C LYS A 210 1.71 -15.38 21.29
N GLU A 211 2.99 -15.45 20.95
CA GLU A 211 4.08 -15.43 21.91
C GLU A 211 4.31 -14.05 22.52
N HIS A 212 4.19 -12.99 21.73
CA HIS A 212 4.60 -11.63 22.11
C HIS A 212 3.45 -10.73 22.58
N PHE A 213 2.22 -10.97 22.14
CA PHE A 213 1.04 -10.18 22.52
C PHE A 213 0.12 -11.01 23.44
N LYS A 214 0.30 -10.86 24.74
CA LYS A 214 -0.44 -11.64 25.77
C LYS A 214 -1.35 -10.75 26.60
N GLY A 215 -2.53 -11.26 26.91
CA GLY A 215 -3.50 -10.59 27.76
C GLY A 215 -4.87 -10.44 27.07
N HIS A 216 -5.90 -10.18 27.88
CA HIS A 216 -7.29 -10.15 27.44
C HIS A 216 -7.63 -8.99 26.49
N ASN A 217 -6.77 -7.99 26.39
CA ASN A 217 -6.94 -6.84 25.51
C ASN A 217 -6.19 -6.97 24.18
N PHE A 218 -5.64 -8.14 23.87
CA PHE A 218 -5.07 -8.47 22.57
C PHE A 218 -5.94 -9.54 21.88
N ILE A 219 -6.41 -9.23 20.69
CA ILE A 219 -7.27 -10.09 19.88
C ILE A 219 -6.53 -10.38 18.57
N ASN A 220 -6.17 -11.65 18.36
CA ASN A 220 -5.65 -12.06 17.05
C ASN A 220 -6.82 -12.18 16.08
N VAL A 221 -6.76 -11.45 14.98
CA VAL A 221 -7.76 -11.52 13.90
C VAL A 221 -7.40 -12.70 13.01
N GLU A 222 -8.30 -13.66 12.91
CA GLU A 222 -8.12 -14.86 12.09
C GLU A 222 -9.32 -15.01 11.17
N LEU A 223 -9.23 -14.43 9.97
CA LEU A 223 -10.25 -14.55 8.93
C LEU A 223 -10.14 -15.91 8.22
N GLN A 224 -11.24 -16.34 7.62
CA GLN A 224 -11.20 -17.49 6.70
C GLN A 224 -10.44 -17.08 5.43
N GLU A 225 -9.53 -17.93 4.98
CA GLU A 225 -8.81 -17.69 3.74
C GLU A 225 -9.74 -17.73 2.54
N GLY A 226 -9.60 -16.76 1.66
CA GLY A 226 -10.40 -16.60 0.45
C GLY A 226 -9.85 -15.49 -0.43
N GLU A 227 -10.47 -15.29 -1.58
CA GLU A 227 -10.05 -14.32 -2.60
C GLU A 227 -9.96 -12.88 -2.09
N PHE A 228 -10.82 -12.50 -1.15
CA PHE A 228 -10.95 -11.13 -0.61
C PHE A 228 -10.37 -10.97 0.80
N THR A 229 -9.63 -11.95 1.31
CA THR A 229 -9.12 -11.91 2.70
C THR A 229 -8.23 -10.69 2.95
N ASP A 230 -7.37 -10.34 2.01
CA ASP A 230 -6.50 -9.17 2.11
C ASP A 230 -7.30 -7.85 2.15
N VAL A 231 -8.36 -7.74 1.35
CA VAL A 231 -9.25 -6.57 1.38
C VAL A 231 -10.05 -6.52 2.67
N ALA A 232 -10.55 -7.68 3.16
CA ALA A 232 -11.28 -7.77 4.43
C ALA A 232 -10.38 -7.37 5.62
N ASP A 233 -9.15 -7.86 5.69
CA ASP A 233 -8.16 -7.46 6.70
C ASP A 233 -7.89 -5.95 6.65
N MET A 234 -7.70 -5.39 5.46
CA MET A 234 -7.48 -3.95 5.28
C MET A 234 -8.67 -3.14 5.76
N LEU A 235 -9.89 -3.55 5.43
CA LEU A 235 -11.11 -2.88 5.86
C LEU A 235 -11.30 -2.96 7.38
N LEU A 236 -11.09 -4.13 7.99
CA LEU A 236 -11.17 -4.27 9.45
C LEU A 236 -10.13 -3.40 10.15
N MET A 237 -8.89 -3.39 9.66
CA MET A 237 -7.86 -2.49 10.16
C MET A 237 -8.29 -1.03 10.06
N SER A 238 -8.83 -0.60 8.92
CA SER A 238 -9.23 0.79 8.69
C SER A 238 -10.38 1.25 9.60
N ARG A 239 -11.17 0.32 10.14
CA ARG A 239 -12.24 0.61 11.11
C ARG A 239 -11.75 0.77 12.54
N CYS A 240 -10.51 0.40 12.84
CA CYS A 240 -9.91 0.70 14.13
C CYS A 240 -9.71 2.20 14.32
N LYS A 241 -9.90 2.67 15.55
CA LYS A 241 -9.74 4.10 15.89
C LYS A 241 -8.30 4.57 15.81
N HIS A 242 -7.34 3.69 16.10
CA HIS A 242 -5.91 3.98 16.09
C HIS A 242 -5.12 2.87 15.42
N HIS A 243 -3.89 3.16 15.00
CA HIS A 243 -3.08 2.22 14.24
C HIS A 243 -1.63 2.16 14.72
N ILE A 244 -1.10 0.97 14.86
CA ILE A 244 0.33 0.67 14.97
C ILE A 244 0.70 -0.10 13.68
N ILE A 245 1.34 0.57 12.75
CA ILE A 245 1.62 0.02 11.42
C ILE A 245 3.01 -0.61 11.35
N ALA A 246 3.16 -1.62 10.51
CA ALA A 246 4.48 -2.08 10.08
C ALA A 246 5.01 -1.18 8.93
N ASN A 247 6.25 -1.42 8.50
CA ASN A 247 6.82 -0.85 7.27
C ASN A 247 6.22 -1.51 6.02
N SER A 248 4.93 -1.37 5.84
CA SER A 248 4.13 -2.02 4.81
C SER A 248 3.11 -1.05 4.22
N SER A 249 3.07 -0.94 2.90
CA SER A 249 2.07 -0.17 2.17
C SER A 249 0.64 -0.62 2.47
N PHE A 250 0.45 -1.88 2.82
CA PHE A 250 -0.83 -2.44 3.23
C PHE A 250 -1.38 -1.76 4.49
N SER A 251 -0.61 -1.74 5.59
CA SER A 251 -1.04 -1.06 6.82
C SER A 251 -0.97 0.46 6.74
N TRP A 252 -0.17 1.01 5.84
CA TRP A 252 -0.18 2.44 5.53
C TRP A 252 -1.57 2.86 5.02
N TRP A 253 -2.09 2.13 4.01
CA TRP A 253 -3.42 2.40 3.47
C TRP A 253 -4.52 2.16 4.48
N SER A 254 -4.46 1.09 5.26
CA SER A 254 -5.43 0.83 6.33
C SER A 254 -5.51 1.99 7.32
N ALA A 255 -4.36 2.60 7.65
CA ALA A 255 -4.32 3.77 8.53
C ALA A 255 -4.77 5.05 7.83
N TRP A 256 -4.58 5.18 6.50
CA TRP A 256 -4.97 6.35 5.73
C TRP A 256 -6.48 6.39 5.45
N ILE A 257 -7.10 5.23 5.17
CA ILE A 257 -8.54 5.10 4.98
C ILE A 257 -9.27 5.41 6.30
N GLY A 258 -10.43 6.08 6.24
CA GLY A 258 -11.25 6.35 7.42
C GLY A 258 -10.57 7.30 8.41
N ASP A 259 -10.05 8.39 7.90
CA ASP A 259 -9.36 9.40 8.68
C ASP A 259 -10.29 10.13 9.68
N THR A 260 -9.91 10.12 10.96
CA THR A 260 -10.55 10.89 12.03
C THR A 260 -9.55 11.84 12.70
N PRO A 261 -9.97 13.03 13.17
CA PRO A 261 -9.06 14.01 13.76
C PRO A 261 -8.25 13.48 14.96
N GLU A 262 -8.83 12.57 15.72
CA GLU A 262 -8.23 12.03 16.96
C GLU A 262 -7.41 10.76 16.74
N LYS A 263 -7.33 10.27 15.51
CA LYS A 263 -6.64 9.05 15.16
C LYS A 263 -5.13 9.14 15.46
N MET A 264 -4.62 8.21 16.24
CA MET A 264 -3.18 8.00 16.39
C MET A 264 -2.70 7.01 15.34
N VAL A 265 -1.67 7.38 14.59
CA VAL A 265 -0.96 6.47 13.68
C VAL A 265 0.49 6.42 14.12
N ILE A 266 0.93 5.25 14.57
CA ILE A 266 2.31 5.01 14.98
C ILE A 266 2.99 4.18 13.92
N ALA A 267 4.11 4.69 13.40
CA ALA A 267 4.87 4.09 12.33
C ALA A 267 6.34 3.83 12.75
N PRO A 268 7.01 2.81 12.18
CA PRO A 268 8.43 2.61 12.43
C PRO A 268 9.24 3.77 11.86
N ALA A 269 10.21 4.27 12.62
CA ALA A 269 11.05 5.41 12.22
C ALA A 269 11.97 5.11 11.01
N LYS A 270 12.10 3.85 10.64
CA LYS A 270 12.88 3.39 9.50
C LYS A 270 12.04 2.44 8.65
N TRP A 271 11.77 2.83 7.40
CA TRP A 271 10.92 2.04 6.50
C TRP A 271 11.67 0.89 5.83
N ILE A 272 12.86 1.15 5.31
CA ILE A 272 13.77 0.15 4.72
C ILE A 272 15.21 0.40 5.15
N ASN A 273 16.09 -0.61 4.96
CA ASN A 273 17.45 -0.56 5.49
C ASN A 273 18.43 0.28 4.67
N ASN A 274 18.33 0.23 3.35
CA ASN A 274 19.38 0.70 2.43
C ASN A 274 19.17 2.13 1.92
N ARG A 275 18.05 2.78 2.27
CA ARG A 275 17.79 4.17 1.86
C ARG A 275 16.81 4.87 2.81
N LYS A 276 16.73 6.18 2.72
CA LYS A 276 15.70 6.97 3.38
C LYS A 276 14.42 6.95 2.53
N MET A 277 13.29 6.84 3.22
CA MET A 277 11.96 6.96 2.63
C MET A 277 11.15 7.99 3.42
N ASP A 278 11.62 9.24 3.43
CA ASP A 278 11.01 10.26 4.27
C ASP A 278 9.62 10.68 3.78
N ASP A 279 9.36 10.60 2.48
CA ASP A 279 8.11 11.02 1.86
C ASP A 279 6.97 9.97 1.95
N ILE A 280 7.24 8.79 2.52
CA ILE A 280 6.18 7.82 2.83
C ILE A 280 5.39 8.18 4.09
N TYR A 281 5.97 8.98 4.97
CA TYR A 281 5.33 9.37 6.22
C TYR A 281 4.40 10.55 6.00
N THR A 282 3.14 10.38 6.39
CA THR A 282 2.20 11.50 6.46
C THR A 282 2.49 12.36 7.70
N GLU A 283 1.99 13.60 7.72
CA GLU A 283 2.13 14.52 8.86
C GLU A 283 1.53 13.96 10.17
N ARG A 284 0.57 13.05 10.06
CA ARG A 284 -0.10 12.41 11.20
C ARG A 284 0.64 11.23 11.80
N MET A 285 1.68 10.73 11.14
CA MET A 285 2.41 9.57 11.62
C MET A 285 3.43 9.94 12.68
N THR A 286 3.31 9.32 13.85
CA THR A 286 4.31 9.39 14.91
C THR A 286 5.35 8.29 14.69
N LYS A 287 6.60 8.70 14.47
CA LYS A 287 7.70 7.77 14.21
C LYS A 287 8.27 7.22 15.53
N VAL A 288 8.37 5.90 15.63
CA VAL A 288 8.96 5.20 16.80
C VAL A 288 10.14 4.35 16.34
N ALA A 289 11.23 4.38 17.13
CA ALA A 289 12.43 3.59 16.84
C ALA A 289 12.12 2.08 16.80
N ILE A 290 12.83 1.37 15.91
CA ILE A 290 12.69 -0.07 15.69
C ILE A 290 13.66 -0.84 16.57
#